data_aadb702ce75d4c238ddff8aee992bbb8
#
_entry.id   aadb702ce75d4c238ddff8aee992bbb8
#
_cell.length_a   1.000
_cell.length_b   1.000
_cell.length_c   1.000
_cell.angle_alpha   90.00
_cell.angle_beta   90.00
_cell.angle_gamma   90.00
#
_symmetry.space_group_name_H-M   'P 1'
#
loop_
_entity.id
_entity.type
_entity.pdbx_description
1 polymer ?
#
loop_
_entity_poly.entity_id
_entity_poly.type
_entity_poly.pdbx_seq_one_letter_code
_entity_poly.pdbx_strand_id
1 'polypeptide(L)'
;GGLLVCRGASGHCHLYDSLGVDTRWMNDYGVPGNKGIKVTREIEVQRPPSELFYYWKTLSNLPKFMPHVVKVEKTGDKMSRWGVQGPAGVKVEWDAEIINEHPGELIAWRSLPGADVESAGSVRFESRKGGAFTHLRVTLQYHPPAGRAGAVVAGLLGEAPGRQLARDLEVFKEMMESDGDGEYSA
;
A
#
# COMPACT_ATOMS: atom_id res chain seq x y z
N GLY A 1 -29.90 7.78 29.39
CA GLY A 1 -29.18 8.94 28.96
C GLY A 1 -27.76 8.90 29.48
N GLY A 2 -26.77 8.75 28.66
CA GLY A 2 -25.40 8.84 29.16
C GLY A 2 -24.45 7.90 28.44
N LEU A 3 -24.30 8.08 27.14
CA LEU A 3 -23.22 7.41 26.38
C LEU A 3 -22.84 8.38 25.28
N LEU A 4 -21.76 9.12 25.48
CA LEU A 4 -20.93 9.75 24.44
C LEU A 4 -20.10 10.88 25.05
N VAL A 5 -19.04 10.54 25.78
CA VAL A 5 -17.87 11.41 25.89
C VAL A 5 -16.64 10.49 25.97
N CYS A 6 -16.11 10.04 24.84
CA CYS A 6 -14.74 9.62 24.73
C CYS A 6 -14.09 10.46 23.63
N ARG A 7 -14.04 11.76 23.83
CA ARG A 7 -13.10 12.68 23.20
C ARG A 7 -12.24 13.24 24.32
N GLY A 8 -11.24 12.49 24.71
CA GLY A 8 -10.25 12.89 25.70
C GLY A 8 -8.87 12.71 25.08
N ALA A 9 -8.16 13.75 25.05
CA ALA A 9 -6.74 14.09 25.02
C ALA A 9 -5.63 13.00 24.93
N SER A 10 -5.94 11.71 24.72
CA SER A 10 -4.92 10.64 24.62
C SER A 10 -4.95 9.83 23.31
N GLY A 11 -5.83 10.13 22.37
CA GLY A 11 -5.86 9.47 21.05
C GLY A 11 -6.04 7.94 21.07
N HIS A 12 -6.29 7.33 22.22
CA HIS A 12 -6.47 5.88 22.37
C HIS A 12 -7.95 5.55 22.47
N CYS A 13 -8.46 4.86 21.48
CA CYS A 13 -9.76 4.20 21.58
C CYS A 13 -9.49 2.71 21.78
N HIS A 14 -9.77 2.18 22.97
CA HIS A 14 -9.60 0.76 23.32
C HIS A 14 -10.32 -0.22 22.37
N LEU A 15 -11.30 0.28 21.61
CA LEU A 15 -12.00 -0.53 20.62
C LEU A 15 -11.14 -0.86 19.39
N TYR A 16 -10.20 0.02 19.04
CA TYR A 16 -9.28 -0.21 17.91
C TYR A 16 -8.07 -1.03 18.30
N ASP A 17 -7.65 -0.99 19.57
CA ASP A 17 -6.58 -1.84 20.11
C ASP A 17 -6.94 -3.32 20.05
N SER A 18 -8.20 -3.66 20.33
CA SER A 18 -8.70 -5.04 20.25
C SER A 18 -8.85 -5.57 18.82
N LEU A 19 -8.83 -4.68 17.83
CA LEU A 19 -8.87 -5.02 16.40
C LEU A 19 -7.49 -4.98 15.75
N GLY A 20 -6.42 -4.73 16.52
CA GLY A 20 -5.06 -4.64 15.99
C GLY A 20 -4.84 -3.47 15.02
N VAL A 21 -5.74 -2.49 15.04
CA VAL A 21 -5.65 -1.29 14.21
C VAL A 21 -5.05 -0.18 15.06
N ASP A 22 -3.74 -0.11 15.09
CA ASP A 22 -3.05 1.04 15.69
C ASP A 22 -3.23 2.27 14.79
N THR A 23 -4.21 3.10 15.13
CA THR A 23 -4.51 4.34 14.41
C THR A 23 -3.47 5.43 14.65
N ARG A 24 -2.55 5.25 15.59
CA ARG A 24 -1.42 6.18 15.80
C ARG A 24 -0.54 6.29 14.57
N TRP A 25 -0.29 5.16 13.90
CA TRP A 25 0.55 5.10 12.71
C TRP A 25 -0.01 5.90 11.53
N MET A 26 -1.33 6.03 11.45
CA MET A 26 -1.99 6.79 10.39
C MET A 26 -1.98 8.30 10.64
N ASN A 27 -1.92 8.74 11.90
CA ASN A 27 -1.92 10.17 12.23
C ASN A 27 -0.52 10.78 12.26
N ASP A 28 0.50 9.99 12.66
CA ASP A 28 1.87 10.49 12.81
C ASP A 28 2.72 10.32 11.54
N TYR A 29 2.32 9.40 10.64
CA TYR A 29 3.11 9.03 9.45
C TYR A 29 2.34 9.11 8.14
N GLY A 30 1.09 9.55 8.15
CA GLY A 30 0.30 9.82 6.95
C GLY A 30 0.76 11.09 6.23
N VAL A 31 0.11 11.39 5.14
CA VAL A 31 0.25 12.70 4.47
C VAL A 31 -0.10 13.79 5.47
N PRO A 32 0.75 14.81 5.67
CA PRO A 32 0.55 15.84 6.68
C PRO A 32 -0.84 16.46 6.63
N GLY A 33 -1.48 16.59 7.80
CA GLY A 33 -2.78 17.27 7.94
C GLY A 33 -4.00 16.44 7.57
N ASN A 34 -3.88 15.11 7.42
CA ASN A 34 -4.98 14.21 7.01
C ASN A 34 -5.70 14.70 5.74
N LYS A 35 -5.00 15.47 4.92
CA LYS A 35 -5.44 16.01 3.64
C LYS A 35 -4.98 15.04 2.56
N GLY A 36 -5.85 14.73 1.62
CA GLY A 36 -5.49 13.87 0.51
C GLY A 36 -6.53 12.79 0.23
N ILE A 37 -6.27 12.04 -0.81
CA ILE A 37 -7.12 10.95 -1.25
C ILE A 37 -6.60 9.66 -0.61
N LYS A 38 -7.48 8.98 0.14
CA LYS A 38 -7.21 7.67 0.73
C LYS A 38 -8.00 6.60 -0.02
N VAL A 39 -7.30 5.57 -0.43
CA VAL A 39 -7.88 4.42 -1.11
C VAL A 39 -7.51 3.16 -0.34
N THR A 40 -8.49 2.30 -0.07
CA THR A 40 -8.27 0.97 0.49
C THR A 40 -8.90 -0.07 -0.42
N ARG A 41 -8.19 -1.17 -0.68
CA ARG A 41 -8.68 -2.33 -1.39
C ARG A 41 -8.25 -3.59 -0.68
N GLU A 42 -9.08 -4.61 -0.79
CA GLU A 42 -8.90 -5.90 -0.14
C GLU A 42 -9.12 -7.00 -1.17
N ILE A 43 -8.34 -8.07 -1.04
CA ILE A 43 -8.47 -9.25 -1.88
C ILE A 43 -8.04 -10.50 -1.08
N GLU A 44 -8.65 -11.64 -1.35
CA GLU A 44 -8.20 -12.93 -0.82
C GLU A 44 -7.37 -13.65 -1.88
N VAL A 45 -6.16 -14.07 -1.50
CA VAL A 45 -5.20 -14.78 -2.36
C VAL A 45 -4.92 -16.15 -1.74
N GLN A 46 -4.98 -17.20 -2.55
CA GLN A 46 -4.73 -18.59 -2.13
C GLN A 46 -3.23 -18.86 -2.05
N ARG A 47 -2.55 -18.18 -1.14
CA ARG A 47 -1.13 -18.32 -0.81
C ARG A 47 -0.88 -17.95 0.65
N PRO A 48 0.18 -18.52 1.27
CA PRO A 48 0.58 -18.16 2.62
C PRO A 48 1.00 -16.68 2.74
N PRO A 49 0.74 -16.02 3.89
CA PRO A 49 1.10 -14.62 4.10
C PRO A 49 2.60 -14.32 3.91
N SER A 50 3.46 -15.24 4.33
CA SER A 50 4.92 -15.09 4.19
C SER A 50 5.36 -15.01 2.74
N GLU A 51 4.79 -15.84 1.87
CA GLU A 51 5.11 -15.84 0.44
C GLU A 51 4.75 -14.50 -0.20
N LEU A 52 3.51 -14.04 0.01
CA LEU A 52 3.04 -12.76 -0.52
C LEU A 52 3.83 -11.57 0.04
N PHE A 53 4.20 -11.63 1.33
CA PHE A 53 5.02 -10.62 1.98
C PHE A 53 6.38 -10.48 1.32
N TYR A 54 7.11 -11.57 1.13
CA TYR A 54 8.45 -11.54 0.52
C TYR A 54 8.38 -11.16 -0.96
N TYR A 55 7.36 -11.58 -1.66
CA TYR A 55 7.14 -11.16 -3.04
C TYR A 55 6.94 -9.64 -3.13
N TRP A 56 6.08 -9.08 -2.26
CA TRP A 56 5.81 -7.64 -2.21
C TRP A 56 7.03 -6.83 -1.74
N LYS A 57 7.75 -7.33 -0.74
CA LYS A 57 8.97 -6.71 -0.21
C LYS A 57 10.08 -6.61 -1.27
N THR A 58 10.11 -7.51 -2.24
CA THR A 58 11.00 -7.44 -3.38
C THR A 58 10.48 -6.40 -4.37
N LEU A 59 10.88 -5.14 -4.14
CA LEU A 59 10.32 -3.96 -4.82
C LEU A 59 10.37 -4.05 -6.35
N SER A 60 11.35 -4.75 -6.92
CA SER A 60 11.46 -5.00 -8.36
C SER A 60 10.32 -5.85 -8.94
N ASN A 61 9.51 -6.48 -8.09
CA ASN A 61 8.33 -7.21 -8.52
C ASN A 61 7.11 -6.30 -8.74
N LEU A 62 7.05 -5.14 -8.10
CA LEU A 62 5.88 -4.26 -8.15
C LEU A 62 5.46 -3.86 -9.58
N PRO A 63 6.40 -3.51 -10.49
CA PRO A 63 6.03 -3.21 -11.88
C PRO A 63 5.38 -4.37 -12.65
N LYS A 64 5.52 -5.62 -12.18
CA LYS A 64 4.95 -6.80 -12.85
C LYS A 64 3.43 -6.83 -12.75
N PHE A 65 2.86 -6.28 -11.68
CA PHE A 65 1.41 -6.24 -11.47
C PHE A 65 0.85 -4.81 -11.33
N MET A 66 1.72 -3.79 -11.24
CA MET A 66 1.38 -2.37 -11.24
C MET A 66 2.00 -1.69 -12.48
N PRO A 67 1.39 -1.78 -13.66
CA PRO A 67 2.02 -1.35 -14.91
C PRO A 67 2.32 0.15 -15.00
N HIS A 68 1.68 0.96 -14.17
CA HIS A 68 1.96 2.39 -14.05
C HIS A 68 3.22 2.69 -13.21
N VAL A 69 3.64 1.74 -12.37
CA VAL A 69 4.91 1.82 -11.63
C VAL A 69 6.02 1.34 -12.56
N VAL A 70 6.74 2.27 -13.17
CA VAL A 70 7.77 1.92 -14.18
C VAL A 70 9.10 1.56 -13.56
N LYS A 71 9.32 1.98 -12.30
CA LYS A 71 10.59 1.75 -11.62
C LYS A 71 10.39 1.78 -10.10
N VAL A 72 10.95 0.79 -9.41
CA VAL A 72 11.19 0.88 -7.97
C VAL A 72 12.55 0.29 -7.69
N GLU A 73 13.43 1.09 -7.13
CA GLU A 73 14.80 0.71 -6.79
C GLU A 73 15.06 0.89 -5.31
N LYS A 74 15.71 -0.11 -4.71
CA LYS A 74 16.22 0.01 -3.35
C LYS A 74 17.46 0.92 -3.37
N THR A 75 17.41 2.03 -2.61
CA THR A 75 18.52 2.99 -2.49
C THR A 75 19.24 2.91 -1.14
N GLY A 76 18.68 2.17 -0.19
CA GLY A 76 19.23 1.92 1.15
C GLY A 76 18.48 0.80 1.85
N ASP A 77 18.77 0.50 3.12
CA ASP A 77 18.13 -0.60 3.84
C ASP A 77 16.59 -0.48 3.88
N LYS A 78 16.10 0.72 4.15
CA LYS A 78 14.68 1.03 4.21
C LYS A 78 14.27 2.08 3.17
N MET A 79 15.18 2.45 2.29
CA MET A 79 14.99 3.53 1.32
C MET A 79 14.78 2.97 -0.07
N SER A 80 13.91 3.62 -0.83
CA SER A 80 13.59 3.26 -2.21
C SER A 80 13.28 4.50 -3.04
N ARG A 81 13.59 4.42 -4.33
CA ARG A 81 13.21 5.42 -5.34
C ARG A 81 12.13 4.85 -6.22
N TRP A 82 11.06 5.58 -6.34
CA TRP A 82 9.88 5.22 -7.12
C TRP A 82 9.78 6.08 -8.36
N GLY A 83 9.41 5.46 -9.46
CA GLY A 83 9.07 6.14 -10.71
C GLY A 83 7.72 5.66 -11.20
N VAL A 84 6.82 6.58 -11.47
CA VAL A 84 5.51 6.29 -12.07
C VAL A 84 5.35 7.05 -13.38
N GLN A 85 4.63 6.45 -14.30
CA GLN A 85 4.32 7.05 -15.59
C GLN A 85 2.82 7.28 -15.70
N GLY A 86 2.44 8.53 -15.86
CA GLY A 86 1.07 8.93 -16.08
C GLY A 86 0.70 9.08 -17.56
N PRO A 87 -0.49 9.60 -17.84
CA PRO A 87 -0.94 9.89 -19.19
C PRO A 87 0.04 10.78 -19.96
N ALA A 88 0.07 10.62 -21.28
CA ALA A 88 0.99 11.32 -22.17
C ALA A 88 2.49 11.10 -21.87
N GLY A 89 2.84 10.02 -21.16
CA GLY A 89 4.22 9.65 -20.89
C GLY A 89 4.93 10.53 -19.85
N VAL A 90 4.22 11.38 -19.12
CA VAL A 90 4.83 12.19 -18.06
C VAL A 90 5.25 11.28 -16.92
N LYS A 91 6.54 11.35 -16.54
CA LYS A 91 7.12 10.59 -15.44
C LYS A 91 7.25 11.47 -14.20
N VAL A 92 7.00 10.88 -13.04
CA VAL A 92 7.22 11.48 -11.73
C VAL A 92 8.01 10.51 -10.88
N GLU A 93 9.03 11.00 -10.20
CA GLU A 93 9.89 10.19 -9.33
C GLU A 93 9.92 10.80 -7.92
N TRP A 94 10.03 9.93 -6.92
CA TRP A 94 10.24 10.37 -5.54
C TRP A 94 10.96 9.30 -4.73
N ASP A 95 11.56 9.71 -3.64
CA ASP A 95 12.16 8.82 -2.64
C ASP A 95 11.15 8.50 -1.55
N ALA A 96 11.18 7.25 -1.08
CA ALA A 96 10.31 6.75 -0.03
C ALA A 96 11.10 5.92 0.99
N GLU A 97 10.58 5.84 2.21
CA GLU A 97 11.13 5.02 3.28
C GLU A 97 10.11 4.02 3.81
N ILE A 98 10.57 2.83 4.21
CA ILE A 98 9.78 1.88 4.98
C ILE A 98 9.80 2.35 6.43
N ILE A 99 8.61 2.70 6.95
CA ILE A 99 8.42 3.23 8.31
C ILE A 99 8.02 2.14 9.30
N ASN A 100 7.41 1.06 8.81
CA ASN A 100 7.05 -0.10 9.63
C ASN A 100 7.09 -1.37 8.80
N GLU A 101 7.63 -2.44 9.39
CA GLU A 101 7.73 -3.75 8.75
C GLU A 101 7.61 -4.84 9.82
N HIS A 102 6.62 -5.72 9.63
CA HIS A 102 6.47 -6.96 10.39
C HIS A 102 6.43 -8.12 9.39
N PRO A 103 7.43 -9.03 9.41
CA PRO A 103 7.50 -10.13 8.45
C PRO A 103 6.23 -10.98 8.43
N GLY A 104 5.69 -11.18 7.24
CA GLY A 104 4.44 -11.92 7.02
C GLY A 104 3.15 -11.20 7.40
N GLU A 105 3.21 -9.96 7.93
CA GLU A 105 2.04 -9.26 8.46
C GLU A 105 1.82 -7.87 7.89
N LEU A 106 2.88 -7.08 7.75
CA LEU A 106 2.76 -5.65 7.43
C LEU A 106 4.01 -5.10 6.74
N ILE A 107 3.78 -4.30 5.71
CA ILE A 107 4.76 -3.36 5.17
C ILE A 107 4.08 -1.99 5.12
N ALA A 108 4.70 -0.95 5.68
CA ALA A 108 4.22 0.42 5.58
C ALA A 108 5.35 1.35 5.16
N TRP A 109 5.03 2.28 4.27
CA TRP A 109 6.00 3.23 3.72
C TRP A 109 5.41 4.62 3.58
N ARG A 110 6.28 5.60 3.41
CA ARG A 110 5.91 6.98 3.04
C ARG A 110 6.96 7.60 2.12
N SER A 111 6.57 8.59 1.37
CA SER A 111 7.52 9.46 0.66
C SER A 111 8.33 10.29 1.64
N LEU A 112 9.55 10.66 1.25
CA LEU A 112 10.36 11.58 2.05
C LEU A 112 9.78 13.00 2.05
N PRO A 113 10.04 13.78 3.10
CA PRO A 113 9.63 15.19 3.13
C PRO A 113 10.18 15.96 1.93
N GLY A 114 9.32 16.76 1.28
CA GLY A 114 9.69 17.54 0.10
C GLY A 114 9.63 16.76 -1.22
N ALA A 115 9.13 15.52 -1.23
CA ALA A 115 8.87 14.78 -2.44
C ALA A 115 7.81 15.48 -3.32
N ASP A 116 7.95 15.39 -4.64
CA ASP A 116 6.97 15.90 -5.60
C ASP A 116 5.58 15.28 -5.42
N VAL A 117 5.53 14.05 -4.89
CA VAL A 117 4.31 13.34 -4.52
C VAL A 117 4.38 12.95 -3.06
N GLU A 118 3.63 13.64 -2.21
CA GLU A 118 3.43 13.23 -0.83
C GLU A 118 2.52 12.00 -0.81
N SER A 119 3.06 10.86 -0.41
CA SER A 119 2.34 9.59 -0.39
C SER A 119 2.72 8.75 0.83
N ALA A 120 1.77 7.96 1.28
CA ALA A 120 1.99 6.92 2.26
C ALA A 120 1.15 5.70 1.88
N GLY A 121 1.60 4.52 2.29
CA GLY A 121 0.85 3.31 2.03
C GLY A 121 1.17 2.20 3.00
N SER A 122 0.31 1.21 3.01
CA SER A 122 0.56 -0.03 3.75
C SER A 122 -0.07 -1.22 3.04
N VAL A 123 0.57 -2.36 3.21
CA VAL A 123 0.03 -3.68 2.84
C VAL A 123 0.00 -4.52 4.09
N ARG A 124 -1.17 -5.05 4.41
CA ARG A 124 -1.39 -5.95 5.54
C ARG A 124 -1.75 -7.33 5.01
N PHE A 125 -1.11 -8.34 5.60
CA PHE A 125 -1.25 -9.76 5.22
C PHE A 125 -1.87 -10.50 6.39
N GLU A 126 -3.16 -10.81 6.31
CA GLU A 126 -3.88 -11.51 7.37
C GLU A 126 -4.07 -12.99 6.98
N SER A 127 -3.52 -13.88 7.80
CA SER A 127 -3.68 -15.33 7.59
C SER A 127 -5.14 -15.76 7.69
N ARG A 128 -5.58 -16.60 6.75
CA ARG A 128 -6.90 -17.22 6.71
C ARG A 128 -6.77 -18.73 6.50
N LYS A 129 -7.79 -19.46 6.91
CA LYS A 129 -7.92 -20.92 6.67
C LYS A 129 -6.65 -21.69 7.05
N GLY A 130 -6.09 -21.43 8.23
CA GLY A 130 -4.90 -22.13 8.72
C GLY A 130 -3.61 -21.80 7.97
N GLY A 131 -3.54 -20.67 7.28
CA GLY A 131 -2.35 -20.22 6.56
C GLY A 131 -2.37 -20.49 5.05
N ALA A 132 -3.38 -21.20 4.55
CA ALA A 132 -3.50 -21.53 3.13
C ALA A 132 -3.96 -20.33 2.28
N PHE A 133 -4.57 -19.33 2.90
CA PHE A 133 -5.07 -18.11 2.26
C PHE A 133 -4.59 -16.89 3.01
N THR A 134 -4.44 -15.81 2.29
CA THR A 134 -4.14 -14.49 2.84
C THR A 134 -5.23 -13.50 2.45
N HIS A 135 -5.81 -12.85 3.45
CA HIS A 135 -6.58 -11.64 3.22
C HIS A 135 -5.61 -10.46 3.16
N LEU A 136 -5.45 -9.92 1.96
CA LEU A 136 -4.56 -8.81 1.65
C LEU A 136 -5.36 -7.51 1.71
N ARG A 137 -4.89 -6.56 2.52
CA ARG A 137 -5.45 -5.20 2.57
C ARG A 137 -4.39 -4.19 2.20
N VAL A 138 -4.62 -3.47 1.11
CA VAL A 138 -3.73 -2.40 0.63
C VAL A 138 -4.41 -1.05 0.87
N THR A 139 -3.71 -0.16 1.55
CA THR A 139 -4.13 1.22 1.75
C THR A 139 -3.08 2.14 1.14
N LEU A 140 -3.54 3.06 0.31
CA LEU A 140 -2.73 4.13 -0.26
C LEU A 140 -3.34 5.47 0.13
N GLN A 141 -2.51 6.40 0.53
CA GLN A 141 -2.87 7.79 0.77
C GLN A 141 -1.89 8.68 0.01
N TYR A 142 -2.40 9.66 -0.68
CA TYR A 142 -1.56 10.60 -1.40
C TYR A 142 -2.22 11.97 -1.44
N HIS A 143 -1.37 13.00 -1.47
CA HIS A 143 -1.81 14.37 -1.68
C HIS A 143 -1.52 14.73 -3.14
N PRO A 144 -2.55 15.01 -3.96
CA PRO A 144 -2.32 15.42 -5.33
C PRO A 144 -1.53 16.73 -5.36
N PRO A 145 -0.29 16.73 -5.86
CA PRO A 145 0.46 17.97 -5.98
C PRO A 145 -0.17 18.88 -7.03
N ALA A 146 0.11 20.18 -6.94
CA ALA A 146 -0.31 21.11 -7.98
C ALA A 146 0.49 20.90 -9.27
N GLY A 147 -0.07 21.29 -10.42
CA GLY A 147 0.61 21.29 -11.70
C GLY A 147 0.74 19.91 -12.35
N ARG A 148 1.88 19.68 -13.04
CA ARG A 148 2.08 18.49 -13.89
C ARG A 148 2.09 17.17 -13.11
N ALA A 149 2.70 17.15 -11.93
CA ALA A 149 2.73 15.97 -11.07
C ALA A 149 1.32 15.59 -10.60
N GLY A 150 0.47 16.58 -10.26
CA GLY A 150 -0.94 16.32 -9.92
C GLY A 150 -1.74 15.74 -11.07
N ALA A 151 -1.50 16.20 -12.29
CA ALA A 151 -2.13 15.64 -13.49
C ALA A 151 -1.72 14.18 -13.73
N VAL A 152 -0.45 13.83 -13.48
CA VAL A 152 0.02 12.43 -13.55
C VAL A 152 -0.68 11.57 -12.53
N VAL A 153 -0.69 11.97 -11.27
CA VAL A 153 -1.34 11.21 -10.18
C VAL A 153 -2.85 11.08 -10.42
N ALA A 154 -3.51 12.15 -10.85
CA ALA A 154 -4.94 12.11 -11.20
C ALA A 154 -5.21 11.17 -12.40
N GLY A 155 -4.31 11.15 -13.37
CA GLY A 155 -4.41 10.26 -14.53
C GLY A 155 -4.17 8.79 -14.19
N LEU A 156 -3.26 8.49 -13.26
CA LEU A 156 -2.99 7.12 -12.78
C LEU A 156 -4.19 6.52 -12.04
N LEU A 157 -4.85 7.34 -11.24
CA LEU A 157 -5.93 6.89 -10.39
C LEU A 157 -7.31 7.07 -11.05
N GLY A 158 -7.35 7.79 -12.19
CA GLY A 158 -8.55 8.03 -12.98
C GLY A 158 -9.65 8.77 -12.21
N GLU A 159 -10.84 8.83 -12.80
CA GLU A 159 -12.02 9.46 -12.17
C GLU A 159 -12.50 8.72 -10.91
N ALA A 160 -12.08 7.48 -10.70
CA ALA A 160 -12.37 6.68 -9.50
C ALA A 160 -11.09 6.12 -8.90
N PRO A 161 -10.47 6.87 -7.95
CA PRO A 161 -9.36 6.38 -7.17
C PRO A 161 -9.68 5.00 -6.57
N GLY A 162 -8.86 4.01 -6.84
CA GLY A 162 -9.06 2.67 -6.35
C GLY A 162 -9.55 1.66 -7.40
N ARG A 163 -10.09 2.05 -8.53
CA ARG A 163 -10.33 1.09 -9.64
C ARG A 163 -9.01 0.54 -10.19
N GLN A 164 -8.00 1.39 -10.29
CA GLN A 164 -6.67 0.97 -10.73
C GLN A 164 -6.06 0.01 -9.71
N LEU A 165 -6.04 0.38 -8.42
CA LEU A 165 -5.53 -0.50 -7.37
C LEU A 165 -6.27 -1.85 -7.33
N ALA A 166 -7.60 -1.86 -7.55
CA ALA A 166 -8.36 -3.10 -7.61
C ALA A 166 -7.88 -4.01 -8.77
N ARG A 167 -7.67 -3.44 -9.96
CA ARG A 167 -7.14 -4.19 -11.11
C ARG A 167 -5.74 -4.72 -10.87
N ASP A 168 -4.86 -3.90 -10.28
CA ASP A 168 -3.49 -4.29 -9.96
C ASP A 168 -3.48 -5.48 -8.98
N LEU A 169 -4.38 -5.47 -7.99
CA LEU A 169 -4.51 -6.57 -7.04
C LEU A 169 -5.10 -7.84 -7.66
N GLU A 170 -6.00 -7.74 -8.64
CA GLU A 170 -6.48 -8.90 -9.38
C GLU A 170 -5.34 -9.53 -10.19
N VAL A 171 -4.53 -8.72 -10.90
CA VAL A 171 -3.34 -9.20 -11.62
C VAL A 171 -2.35 -9.85 -10.65
N PHE A 172 -2.11 -9.23 -9.48
CA PHE A 172 -1.27 -9.81 -8.45
C PHE A 172 -1.77 -11.17 -7.99
N LYS A 173 -3.07 -11.29 -7.72
CA LYS A 173 -3.70 -12.55 -7.32
C LYS A 173 -3.52 -13.63 -8.39
N GLU A 174 -3.91 -13.34 -9.63
CA GLU A 174 -3.78 -14.28 -10.75
C GLU A 174 -2.34 -14.76 -10.92
N MET A 175 -1.38 -13.86 -10.83
CA MET A 175 0.03 -14.19 -10.94
C MET A 175 0.51 -15.08 -9.79
N MET A 176 0.15 -14.73 -8.55
CA MET A 176 0.56 -15.52 -7.39
C MET A 176 -0.11 -16.89 -7.35
N GLU A 177 -1.35 -17.01 -7.77
CA GLU A 177 -2.07 -18.29 -7.79
C GLU A 177 -1.64 -19.20 -8.94
N SER A 178 -1.26 -18.65 -10.12
CA SER A 178 -0.79 -19.44 -11.26
C SER A 178 0.63 -20.02 -11.10
N ASP A 179 1.53 -19.31 -10.43
CA ASP A 179 2.91 -19.78 -10.20
C ASP A 179 3.00 -21.04 -9.31
N GLY A 180 1.90 -21.42 -8.63
CA GLY A 180 1.85 -22.59 -7.76
C GLY A 180 1.36 -23.88 -8.41
N ASP A 181 0.81 -23.81 -9.60
CA ASP A 181 0.30 -25.00 -10.28
C ASP A 181 1.42 -25.81 -10.98
N GLY A 182 2.66 -25.30 -10.98
CA GLY A 182 3.83 -25.93 -11.59
C GLY A 182 4.66 -26.84 -10.70
N GLU A 183 4.47 -26.87 -9.38
CA GLU A 183 5.40 -27.54 -8.44
C GLU A 183 4.87 -28.84 -7.81
N TYR A 184 3.67 -29.32 -8.22
CA TYR A 184 3.10 -30.59 -7.76
C TYR A 184 2.81 -31.59 -8.89
N SER A 185 3.67 -31.64 -9.91
CA SER A 185 3.64 -32.71 -10.91
C SER A 185 5.04 -33.31 -11.10
N ALA A 186 5.49 -34.05 -10.12
CA ALA A 186 6.59 -35.00 -10.26
C ALA A 186 6.45 -36.12 -9.22
#